data_5637d7d00a74474a65321589b576c068
#
_entry.id   5637d7d00a74474a65321589b576c068
#
_cell.length_a   1.000
_cell.length_b   1.000
_cell.length_c   1.000
_cell.angle_alpha   90.00
_cell.angle_beta   90.00
_cell.angle_gamma   90.00
#
_symmetry.space_group_name_H-M   'P 1'
#
loop_
_entity.id
_entity.type
_entity.pdbx_description
1 polymer ?
#
loop_
_entity_poly.entity_id
_entity_poly.type
_entity_poly.pdbx_seq_one_letter_code
_entity_poly.pdbx_strand_id
1 'polypeptide(L)'
;RVALHPADNKNLNREFPGDKNGTPTEQLAEFFTREFISKMDFLIDMHSGSWNQQLLPHVYSPFVDSEELDELTFEFAKATGMQHIVMYGERPRDPANSISYPNTAMTHGKPGLTTEIGHLGQSDEAFVEATLELSRNALYFLDMLPGEPTPHPAPVIYDKLKSVVSPVDGLFTPRVEIGSVVEKGTIVGEVRDYFGNVVTELTSPINGTVMMINETPPVKAGESPMTIGIEQEV
;
A
#
# COMPACT_ATOMS: atom_id res chain seq x y z
N ARG A 1 2.87 -20.06 -4.29
CA ARG A 1 2.15 -18.78 -4.42
C ARG A 1 2.52 -18.12 -5.74
N VAL A 2 1.57 -17.48 -6.38
CA VAL A 2 1.77 -16.70 -7.60
C VAL A 2 1.32 -15.26 -7.34
N ALA A 3 2.13 -14.30 -7.79
CA ALA A 3 1.83 -12.87 -7.61
C ALA A 3 0.85 -12.35 -8.67
N LEU A 4 0.78 -13.01 -9.81
CA LEU A 4 -0.02 -12.60 -10.96
C LEU A 4 -1.00 -13.72 -11.32
N HIS A 5 -2.09 -13.38 -11.97
CA HIS A 5 -3.09 -14.34 -12.40
C HIS A 5 -2.46 -15.35 -13.40
N PRO A 6 -2.56 -16.68 -13.16
CA PRO A 6 -1.79 -17.66 -13.93
C PRO A 6 -2.23 -17.81 -15.38
N ALA A 7 -3.43 -17.37 -15.75
CA ALA A 7 -3.91 -17.50 -17.14
C ALA A 7 -3.45 -16.39 -18.06
N ASP A 8 -3.14 -15.20 -17.55
CA ASP A 8 -2.80 -14.02 -18.36
C ASP A 8 -1.62 -13.21 -17.83
N ASN A 9 -1.04 -13.65 -16.68
CA ASN A 9 0.12 -13.03 -16.04
C ASN A 9 -0.10 -11.55 -15.68
N LYS A 10 -1.33 -11.18 -15.31
CA LYS A 10 -1.72 -9.82 -14.93
C LYS A 10 -1.98 -9.68 -13.45
N ASN A 11 -1.80 -8.45 -12.92
CA ASN A 11 -2.17 -8.07 -11.56
C ASN A 11 -3.56 -7.44 -11.60
N LEU A 12 -4.54 -8.04 -10.90
CA LEU A 12 -5.91 -7.53 -10.86
C LEU A 12 -5.96 -6.04 -10.49
N ASN A 13 -5.17 -5.61 -9.51
CA ASN A 13 -5.11 -4.21 -9.05
C ASN A 13 -4.30 -3.28 -10.00
N ARG A 14 -4.19 -3.66 -11.29
CA ARG A 14 -3.65 -2.84 -12.39
C ARG A 14 -4.54 -2.87 -13.63
N GLU A 15 -5.62 -3.66 -13.61
CA GLU A 15 -6.48 -3.90 -14.77
C GLU A 15 -7.86 -3.23 -14.64
N PHE A 16 -8.12 -2.48 -13.55
CA PHE A 16 -9.36 -1.72 -13.40
C PHE A 16 -9.42 -0.52 -14.38
N PRO A 17 -10.61 -0.15 -14.87
CA PRO A 17 -11.93 -0.65 -14.52
C PRO A 17 -12.29 -1.99 -15.19
N GLY A 18 -11.41 -2.55 -16.00
CA GLY A 18 -11.56 -3.82 -16.69
C GLY A 18 -12.17 -3.73 -18.09
N ASP A 19 -12.22 -4.85 -18.77
CA ASP A 19 -12.87 -5.03 -20.09
C ASP A 19 -13.60 -6.38 -20.12
N LYS A 20 -14.90 -6.36 -20.39
CA LYS A 20 -15.73 -7.58 -20.51
C LYS A 20 -15.29 -8.52 -21.65
N ASN A 21 -14.58 -8.01 -22.66
CA ASN A 21 -14.07 -8.76 -23.80
C ASN A 21 -12.56 -9.01 -23.69
N GLY A 22 -11.93 -8.57 -22.62
CA GLY A 22 -10.50 -8.69 -22.38
C GLY A 22 -10.06 -10.05 -21.86
N THR A 23 -8.88 -10.08 -21.29
CA THR A 23 -8.30 -11.27 -20.64
C THR A 23 -9.06 -11.64 -19.38
N PRO A 24 -8.84 -12.84 -18.78
CA PRO A 24 -9.53 -13.25 -17.56
C PRO A 24 -9.43 -12.23 -16.41
N THR A 25 -8.27 -11.61 -16.22
CA THR A 25 -8.08 -10.59 -15.16
C THR A 25 -8.83 -9.30 -15.47
N GLU A 26 -8.87 -8.85 -16.73
CA GLU A 26 -9.64 -7.68 -17.14
C GLU A 26 -11.15 -7.92 -17.02
N GLN A 27 -11.62 -9.13 -17.37
CA GLN A 27 -13.03 -9.51 -17.18
C GLN A 27 -13.42 -9.52 -15.69
N LEU A 28 -12.53 -9.99 -14.82
CA LEU A 28 -12.75 -9.97 -13.38
C LEU A 28 -12.79 -8.54 -12.84
N ALA A 29 -11.89 -7.66 -13.28
CA ALA A 29 -11.89 -6.25 -12.90
C ALA A 29 -13.19 -5.54 -13.34
N GLU A 30 -13.65 -5.79 -14.56
CA GLU A 30 -14.95 -5.28 -15.08
C GLU A 30 -16.13 -5.78 -14.24
N PHE A 31 -16.13 -7.06 -13.90
CA PHE A 31 -17.16 -7.63 -13.04
C PHE A 31 -17.22 -6.93 -11.67
N PHE A 32 -16.08 -6.69 -11.02
CA PHE A 32 -16.03 -5.95 -9.75
C PHE A 32 -16.50 -4.50 -9.92
N THR A 33 -16.11 -3.84 -10.98
CA THR A 33 -16.51 -2.46 -11.28
C THR A 33 -18.03 -2.37 -11.46
N ARG A 34 -18.59 -3.25 -12.27
CA ARG A 34 -20.02 -3.24 -12.60
C ARG A 34 -20.91 -3.72 -11.46
N GLU A 35 -20.52 -4.79 -10.75
CA GLU A 35 -21.40 -5.44 -9.77
C GLU A 35 -21.21 -4.92 -8.35
N PHE A 36 -20.04 -4.43 -8.00
CA PHE A 36 -19.75 -3.98 -6.63
C PHE A 36 -19.61 -2.47 -6.52
N ILE A 37 -18.74 -1.82 -7.30
CA ILE A 37 -18.52 -0.36 -7.17
C ILE A 37 -19.83 0.41 -7.38
N SER A 38 -20.67 -0.01 -8.30
CA SER A 38 -21.97 0.65 -8.54
C SER A 38 -22.95 0.55 -7.36
N LYS A 39 -22.76 -0.38 -6.44
CA LYS A 39 -23.71 -0.73 -5.35
C LYS A 39 -23.19 -0.47 -3.95
N MET A 40 -21.88 -0.24 -3.79
CA MET A 40 -21.29 0.05 -2.48
C MET A 40 -21.31 1.56 -2.19
N ASP A 41 -21.20 1.91 -0.92
CA ASP A 41 -21.00 3.29 -0.48
C ASP A 41 -19.56 3.54 -0.07
N PHE A 42 -18.86 2.55 0.48
CA PHE A 42 -17.46 2.59 0.91
C PHE A 42 -16.73 1.31 0.53
N LEU A 43 -15.41 1.40 0.35
CA LEU A 43 -14.53 0.28 0.03
C LEU A 43 -13.32 0.23 0.95
N ILE A 44 -12.97 -0.95 1.42
CA ILE A 44 -11.64 -1.27 1.96
C ILE A 44 -11.08 -2.45 1.17
N ASP A 45 -9.99 -2.22 0.44
CA ASP A 45 -9.21 -3.25 -0.26
C ASP A 45 -8.10 -3.73 0.68
N MET A 46 -8.30 -4.90 1.29
CA MET A 46 -7.42 -5.42 2.34
C MET A 46 -6.23 -6.17 1.75
N HIS A 47 -5.04 -5.60 1.89
CA HIS A 47 -3.78 -6.16 1.44
C HIS A 47 -2.87 -6.53 2.60
N SER A 48 -1.86 -7.32 2.28
CA SER A 48 -0.68 -7.60 3.11
C SER A 48 0.57 -7.60 2.24
N GLY A 49 1.72 -7.44 2.85
CA GLY A 49 3.01 -7.58 2.16
C GLY A 49 3.14 -8.92 1.45
N SER A 50 3.82 -8.91 0.31
CA SER A 50 4.16 -10.10 -0.45
C SER A 50 4.98 -11.09 0.39
N TRP A 51 5.16 -12.30 -0.13
CA TRP A 51 5.94 -13.36 0.53
C TRP A 51 7.40 -12.98 0.87
N ASN A 52 7.92 -11.90 0.29
CA ASN A 52 9.28 -11.40 0.47
C ASN A 52 9.34 -9.96 1.00
N GLN A 53 8.20 -9.36 1.36
CA GLN A 53 8.15 -7.98 1.83
C GLN A 53 7.76 -7.92 3.29
N GLN A 54 8.59 -7.23 4.09
CA GLN A 54 8.23 -6.74 5.40
C GLN A 54 7.64 -5.33 5.25
N LEU A 55 6.47 -5.10 5.83
CA LEU A 55 5.77 -3.82 5.78
C LEU A 55 5.57 -3.25 7.18
N LEU A 56 5.70 -1.95 7.31
CA LEU A 56 5.12 -1.21 8.43
C LEU A 56 3.61 -1.14 8.20
N PRO A 57 2.75 -1.63 9.11
CA PRO A 57 1.31 -1.61 8.91
C PRO A 57 0.78 -0.19 8.67
N HIS A 58 0.03 0.00 7.58
CA HIS A 58 -0.49 1.31 7.21
C HIS A 58 -1.78 1.21 6.38
N VAL A 59 -2.46 2.34 6.23
CA VAL A 59 -3.58 2.52 5.32
C VAL A 59 -3.26 3.61 4.30
N TYR A 60 -3.59 3.35 3.03
CA TYR A 60 -3.58 4.37 1.99
C TYR A 60 -4.92 5.11 1.97
N SER A 61 -4.85 6.44 2.02
CA SER A 61 -5.96 7.35 1.75
C SER A 61 -5.74 7.99 0.38
N PRO A 62 -6.34 7.44 -0.70
CA PRO A 62 -6.24 8.05 -2.01
C PRO A 62 -7.04 9.35 -2.06
N PHE A 63 -6.64 10.25 -2.98
CA PHE A 63 -7.38 11.46 -3.29
C PHE A 63 -7.48 11.67 -4.81
N VAL A 64 -8.55 12.32 -5.26
CA VAL A 64 -8.91 12.52 -6.67
C VAL A 64 -9.22 13.97 -7.02
N ASP A 65 -8.77 14.92 -6.17
CA ASP A 65 -9.00 16.36 -6.29
C ASP A 65 -10.50 16.74 -6.17
N SER A 66 -11.24 15.98 -5.36
CA SER A 66 -12.62 16.28 -4.96
C SER A 66 -12.63 16.54 -3.45
N GLU A 67 -12.68 17.81 -3.03
CA GLU A 67 -12.52 18.24 -1.64
C GLU A 67 -13.40 17.43 -0.67
N GLU A 68 -14.70 17.32 -0.96
CA GLU A 68 -15.65 16.59 -0.11
C GLU A 68 -15.35 15.08 -0.02
N LEU A 69 -15.03 14.45 -1.17
CA LEU A 69 -14.72 13.02 -1.22
C LEU A 69 -13.38 12.71 -0.57
N ASP A 70 -12.38 13.56 -0.84
CA ASP A 70 -11.02 13.39 -0.33
C ASP A 70 -10.99 13.57 1.20
N GLU A 71 -11.71 14.57 1.74
CA GLU A 71 -11.89 14.77 3.18
C GLU A 71 -12.62 13.58 3.82
N LEU A 72 -13.74 13.14 3.26
CA LEU A 72 -14.48 11.98 3.76
C LEU A 72 -13.62 10.70 3.76
N THR A 73 -12.82 10.49 2.71
CA THR A 73 -11.92 9.34 2.61
C THR A 73 -10.82 9.41 3.65
N PHE A 74 -10.29 10.60 3.93
CA PHE A 74 -9.26 10.78 4.96
C PHE A 74 -9.84 10.60 6.38
N GLU A 75 -11.03 11.12 6.66
CA GLU A 75 -11.72 10.87 7.94
C GLU A 75 -12.00 9.36 8.14
N PHE A 76 -12.40 8.67 7.07
CA PHE A 76 -12.58 7.23 7.10
C PHE A 76 -11.25 6.49 7.38
N ALA A 77 -10.14 6.93 6.76
CA ALA A 77 -8.81 6.38 7.05
C ALA A 77 -8.40 6.57 8.52
N LYS A 78 -8.63 7.76 9.10
CA LYS A 78 -8.38 8.02 10.53
C LYS A 78 -9.24 7.16 11.44
N ALA A 79 -10.52 6.99 11.07
CA ALA A 79 -11.46 6.18 11.83
C ALA A 79 -11.05 4.70 11.92
N THR A 80 -10.26 4.18 10.97
CA THR A 80 -9.74 2.80 11.02
C THR A 80 -8.89 2.50 12.26
N GLY A 81 -8.34 3.53 12.92
CA GLY A 81 -7.43 3.39 14.06
C GLY A 81 -5.98 3.10 13.68
N MET A 82 -5.65 3.06 12.39
CA MET A 82 -4.27 2.85 11.93
C MET A 82 -3.37 4.02 12.31
N GLN A 83 -2.18 3.70 12.84
CA GLN A 83 -1.18 4.71 13.20
C GLN A 83 -0.58 5.40 11.98
N HIS A 84 -0.34 4.67 10.89
CA HIS A 84 0.33 5.18 9.70
C HIS A 84 -0.67 5.32 8.56
N ILE A 85 -0.81 6.55 8.03
CA ILE A 85 -1.71 6.88 6.93
C ILE A 85 -0.89 7.47 5.79
N VAL A 86 -0.94 6.87 4.62
CA VAL A 86 -0.24 7.33 3.42
C VAL A 86 -1.23 8.04 2.50
N MET A 87 -1.01 9.33 2.27
CA MET A 87 -1.77 10.08 1.27
C MET A 87 -1.33 9.65 -0.13
N TYR A 88 -2.27 9.32 -0.99
CA TYR A 88 -1.95 8.71 -2.27
C TYR A 88 -2.70 9.34 -3.44
N GLY A 89 -2.05 10.29 -4.12
CA GLY A 89 -2.63 11.05 -5.23
C GLY A 89 -2.09 10.72 -6.62
N GLU A 90 -1.16 9.77 -6.74
CA GLU A 90 -0.49 9.44 -8.01
C GLU A 90 -1.32 8.44 -8.86
N ARG A 91 -2.66 8.61 -8.89
CA ARG A 91 -3.57 7.75 -9.66
C ARG A 91 -4.42 8.57 -10.63
N PRO A 92 -4.91 7.95 -11.73
CA PRO A 92 -5.83 8.63 -12.64
C PRO A 92 -7.07 9.17 -11.94
N ARG A 93 -7.58 10.32 -12.43
CA ARG A 93 -8.80 10.97 -11.96
C ARG A 93 -10.03 10.59 -12.79
N ASP A 94 -9.82 10.03 -13.96
CA ASP A 94 -10.86 9.61 -14.89
C ASP A 94 -11.29 8.16 -14.60
N PRO A 95 -12.56 7.86 -14.39
CA PRO A 95 -13.08 6.51 -14.19
C PRO A 95 -12.68 5.51 -15.29
N ALA A 96 -12.64 5.97 -16.55
CA ALA A 96 -12.28 5.13 -17.68
C ALA A 96 -10.81 4.71 -17.71
N ASN A 97 -9.96 5.45 -16.99
CA ASN A 97 -8.51 5.22 -16.90
C ASN A 97 -8.07 4.83 -15.49
N SER A 98 -9.00 4.53 -14.59
CA SER A 98 -8.65 4.01 -13.26
C SER A 98 -7.90 2.68 -13.39
N ILE A 99 -7.05 2.35 -12.41
CA ILE A 99 -6.12 1.22 -12.53
C ILE A 99 -6.14 0.25 -11.36
N SER A 100 -6.78 0.61 -10.25
CA SER A 100 -6.89 -0.26 -9.06
C SER A 100 -8.29 -0.19 -8.47
N TYR A 101 -8.66 -1.17 -7.66
CA TYR A 101 -10.00 -1.24 -7.07
C TYR A 101 -10.36 0.01 -6.27
N PRO A 102 -9.53 0.49 -5.30
CA PRO A 102 -9.82 1.73 -4.59
C PRO A 102 -9.80 2.98 -5.47
N ASN A 103 -8.86 3.06 -6.44
CA ASN A 103 -8.86 4.18 -7.39
C ASN A 103 -10.15 4.23 -8.21
N THR A 104 -10.65 3.07 -8.63
CA THR A 104 -11.92 3.00 -9.36
C THR A 104 -13.10 3.42 -8.47
N ALA A 105 -13.13 3.01 -7.21
CA ALA A 105 -14.14 3.48 -6.26
C ALA A 105 -14.11 5.02 -6.13
N MET A 106 -12.93 5.60 -5.89
CA MET A 106 -12.74 7.05 -5.77
C MET A 106 -13.19 7.81 -7.02
N THR A 107 -12.80 7.36 -8.20
CA THR A 107 -13.22 8.00 -9.47
C THR A 107 -14.73 7.87 -9.76
N HIS A 108 -15.41 6.94 -9.08
CA HIS A 108 -16.87 6.82 -9.09
C HIS A 108 -17.56 7.52 -7.91
N GLY A 109 -16.84 8.38 -7.17
CA GLY A 109 -17.37 9.15 -6.04
C GLY A 109 -17.62 8.32 -4.78
N LYS A 110 -16.91 7.20 -4.61
CA LYS A 110 -17.01 6.32 -3.43
C LYS A 110 -15.70 6.33 -2.64
N PRO A 111 -15.71 6.61 -1.33
CA PRO A 111 -14.51 6.50 -0.51
C PRO A 111 -13.92 5.08 -0.58
N GLY A 112 -12.63 4.99 -0.87
CA GLY A 112 -11.95 3.72 -1.06
C GLY A 112 -10.56 3.71 -0.44
N LEU A 113 -10.31 2.83 0.53
CA LEU A 113 -9.03 2.67 1.19
C LEU A 113 -8.32 1.40 0.73
N THR A 114 -6.98 1.39 0.80
CA THR A 114 -6.18 0.17 0.78
C THR A 114 -5.47 0.02 2.11
N THR A 115 -5.51 -1.16 2.70
CA THR A 115 -4.74 -1.45 3.92
C THR A 115 -3.57 -2.37 3.60
N GLU A 116 -2.47 -2.18 4.29
CA GLU A 116 -1.31 -3.06 4.23
C GLU A 116 -1.00 -3.54 5.66
N ILE A 117 -1.58 -4.69 6.03
CA ILE A 117 -1.41 -5.29 7.36
C ILE A 117 -0.93 -6.74 7.18
N GLY A 118 0.19 -7.07 7.81
CA GLY A 118 0.87 -8.34 7.64
C GLY A 118 1.98 -8.31 6.61
N HIS A 119 2.86 -9.29 6.66
CA HIS A 119 4.05 -9.37 5.84
C HIS A 119 4.53 -10.82 5.64
N LEU A 120 5.45 -11.03 4.70
CA LEU A 120 6.15 -12.31 4.43
C LEU A 120 5.20 -13.50 4.21
N GLY A 121 3.92 -13.22 3.93
CA GLY A 121 2.90 -14.25 3.80
C GLY A 121 2.64 -15.04 5.09
N GLN A 122 2.92 -14.47 6.22
CA GLN A 122 2.64 -15.01 7.56
C GLN A 122 1.19 -14.70 7.97
N SER A 123 0.70 -15.43 8.97
CA SER A 123 -0.61 -15.25 9.57
C SER A 123 -0.50 -15.08 11.08
N ASP A 124 0.33 -14.12 11.51
CA ASP A 124 0.52 -13.82 12.91
C ASP A 124 -0.77 -13.28 13.53
N GLU A 125 -1.06 -13.72 14.75
CA GLU A 125 -2.28 -13.34 15.48
C GLU A 125 -2.40 -11.81 15.62
N ALA A 126 -1.27 -11.10 15.83
CA ALA A 126 -1.25 -9.65 15.92
C ALA A 126 -1.78 -8.94 14.65
N PHE A 127 -1.49 -9.47 13.46
CA PHE A 127 -1.99 -8.91 12.20
C PHE A 127 -3.48 -9.24 11.98
N VAL A 128 -3.90 -10.42 12.41
CA VAL A 128 -5.32 -10.81 12.39
C VAL A 128 -6.11 -9.88 13.30
N GLU A 129 -5.68 -9.66 14.54
CA GLU A 129 -6.34 -8.77 15.49
C GLU A 129 -6.36 -7.32 14.99
N ALA A 130 -5.24 -6.80 14.45
CA ALA A 130 -5.19 -5.46 13.88
C ALA A 130 -6.19 -5.29 12.71
N THR A 131 -6.33 -6.32 11.85
CA THR A 131 -7.29 -6.31 10.74
C THR A 131 -8.74 -6.35 11.26
N LEU A 132 -9.01 -7.15 12.30
CA LEU A 132 -10.32 -7.21 12.94
C LEU A 132 -10.70 -5.90 13.61
N GLU A 133 -9.74 -5.25 14.30
CA GLU A 133 -9.95 -3.96 14.94
C GLU A 133 -10.24 -2.86 13.91
N LEU A 134 -9.43 -2.78 12.85
CA LEU A 134 -9.67 -1.90 11.72
C LEU A 134 -11.06 -2.11 11.12
N SER A 135 -11.44 -3.35 10.88
CA SER A 135 -12.77 -3.69 10.32
C SER A 135 -13.90 -3.27 11.25
N ARG A 136 -13.74 -3.47 12.55
CA ARG A 136 -14.72 -3.07 13.56
C ARG A 136 -14.87 -1.56 13.63
N ASN A 137 -13.75 -0.82 13.62
CA ASN A 137 -13.73 0.64 13.57
C ASN A 137 -14.39 1.20 12.30
N ALA A 138 -14.15 0.58 11.15
CA ALA A 138 -14.83 0.93 9.90
C ALA A 138 -16.35 0.75 10.00
N LEU A 139 -16.82 -0.36 10.59
CA LEU A 139 -18.25 -0.61 10.78
C LEU A 139 -18.90 0.36 11.80
N TYR A 140 -18.16 0.81 12.82
CA TYR A 140 -18.61 1.87 13.73
C TYR A 140 -18.72 3.21 13.00
N PHE A 141 -17.71 3.60 12.22
CA PHE A 141 -17.73 4.84 11.44
C PHE A 141 -18.92 4.91 10.48
N LEU A 142 -19.32 3.76 9.95
CA LEU A 142 -20.44 3.63 9.00
C LEU A 142 -21.80 3.41 9.68
N ASP A 143 -21.91 3.53 11.02
CA ASP A 143 -23.12 3.24 11.79
C ASP A 143 -23.71 1.82 11.53
N MET A 144 -22.89 0.88 11.06
CA MET A 144 -23.30 -0.51 10.81
C MET A 144 -23.25 -1.39 12.06
N LEU A 145 -22.51 -0.96 13.07
CA LEU A 145 -22.47 -1.56 14.42
C LEU A 145 -22.70 -0.48 15.46
N PRO A 146 -23.30 -0.81 16.61
CA PRO A 146 -23.44 0.12 17.74
C PRO A 146 -22.07 0.32 18.43
N GLY A 147 -21.59 1.55 18.47
CA GLY A 147 -20.30 1.94 19.06
C GLY A 147 -19.69 3.14 18.35
N GLU A 148 -18.49 3.49 18.78
CA GLU A 148 -17.71 4.57 18.20
C GLU A 148 -16.36 4.04 17.72
N PRO A 149 -15.83 4.51 16.60
CA PRO A 149 -14.48 4.16 16.16
C PRO A 149 -13.47 4.67 17.20
N THR A 150 -12.33 3.99 17.29
CA THR A 150 -11.21 4.39 18.14
C THR A 150 -10.02 4.81 17.26
N PRO A 151 -9.98 6.07 16.78
CA PRO A 151 -8.87 6.58 15.99
C PRO A 151 -7.56 6.53 16.77
N HIS A 152 -6.43 6.35 16.08
CA HIS A 152 -5.14 6.45 16.74
C HIS A 152 -4.93 7.89 17.28
N PRO A 153 -4.51 8.09 18.54
CA PRO A 153 -4.42 9.42 19.16
C PRO A 153 -3.37 10.33 18.53
N ALA A 154 -2.38 9.77 17.83
CA ALA A 154 -1.32 10.49 17.15
C ALA A 154 -0.97 9.76 15.83
N PRO A 155 -1.82 9.86 14.79
CA PRO A 155 -1.52 9.25 13.52
C PRO A 155 -0.36 9.97 12.83
N VAL A 156 0.50 9.20 12.17
CA VAL A 156 1.59 9.72 11.35
C VAL A 156 1.10 9.73 9.90
N ILE A 157 1.11 10.92 9.29
CA ILE A 157 0.65 11.11 7.91
C ILE A 157 1.87 11.19 7.00
N TYR A 158 1.84 10.44 5.91
CA TYR A 158 2.89 10.45 4.88
C TYR A 158 2.35 11.06 3.60
N ASP A 159 3.05 12.08 3.06
CA ASP A 159 2.68 12.71 1.80
C ASP A 159 2.88 11.79 0.60
N LYS A 160 3.93 10.98 0.65
CA LYS A 160 4.28 10.01 -0.39
C LYS A 160 5.33 9.00 0.07
N LEU A 161 5.45 7.95 -0.71
CA LEU A 161 6.49 6.94 -0.57
C LEU A 161 7.60 7.16 -1.62
N LYS A 162 8.85 6.90 -1.23
CA LYS A 162 10.01 6.99 -2.13
C LYS A 162 10.81 5.71 -2.12
N SER A 163 11.03 5.16 -3.30
CA SER A 163 11.83 3.94 -3.51
C SER A 163 13.32 4.19 -3.35
N VAL A 164 14.00 3.27 -2.67
CA VAL A 164 15.47 3.14 -2.68
C VAL A 164 15.80 2.16 -3.79
N VAL A 165 16.36 2.62 -4.90
CA VAL A 165 16.58 1.82 -6.09
C VAL A 165 18.01 1.28 -6.13
N SER A 166 18.16 -0.03 -6.43
CA SER A 166 19.48 -0.61 -6.66
C SER A 166 20.01 -0.24 -8.05
N PRO A 167 21.25 0.29 -8.16
CA PRO A 167 21.86 0.56 -9.46
C PRO A 167 22.48 -0.69 -10.12
N VAL A 168 22.56 -1.82 -9.41
CA VAL A 168 23.25 -3.04 -9.83
C VAL A 168 22.46 -4.29 -9.45
N ASP A 169 22.74 -5.40 -10.13
CA ASP A 169 22.29 -6.74 -9.71
C ASP A 169 23.13 -7.23 -8.54
N GLY A 170 22.51 -8.01 -7.63
CA GLY A 170 23.23 -8.63 -6.55
C GLY A 170 22.34 -9.16 -5.42
N LEU A 171 22.92 -9.23 -4.23
CA LEU A 171 22.27 -9.68 -3.01
C LEU A 171 22.13 -8.51 -2.05
N PHE A 172 20.91 -8.03 -1.87
CA PHE A 172 20.58 -6.94 -0.95
C PHE A 172 20.65 -7.41 0.50
N THR A 173 21.22 -6.56 1.35
CA THR A 173 21.22 -6.73 2.81
C THR A 173 20.79 -5.40 3.45
N PRO A 174 19.68 -5.32 4.18
CA PRO A 174 19.27 -4.11 4.88
C PRO A 174 20.24 -3.79 6.02
N ARG A 175 20.39 -2.50 6.33
CA ARG A 175 21.19 -1.96 7.44
C ARG A 175 20.33 -1.20 8.46
N VAL A 176 19.04 -1.15 8.22
CA VAL A 176 18.02 -0.52 9.07
C VAL A 176 16.84 -1.46 9.22
N GLU A 177 16.04 -1.27 10.25
CA GLU A 177 14.83 -2.05 10.51
C GLU A 177 13.59 -1.33 9.98
N ILE A 178 12.51 -2.08 9.80
CA ILE A 178 11.20 -1.52 9.45
C ILE A 178 10.76 -0.52 10.54
N GLY A 179 10.18 0.61 10.16
CA GLY A 179 9.78 1.69 11.08
C GLY A 179 10.94 2.60 11.53
N SER A 180 12.20 2.34 11.14
CA SER A 180 13.31 3.24 11.46
C SER A 180 13.13 4.60 10.79
N VAL A 181 13.37 5.68 11.54
CA VAL A 181 13.49 7.03 10.98
C VAL A 181 14.91 7.23 10.47
N VAL A 182 15.06 7.69 9.24
CA VAL A 182 16.34 7.87 8.58
C VAL A 182 16.45 9.27 7.96
N GLU A 183 17.67 9.80 7.92
CA GLU A 183 17.96 11.05 7.21
C GLU A 183 18.39 10.75 5.76
N LYS A 184 18.20 11.73 4.88
CA LYS A 184 18.73 11.67 3.51
C LYS A 184 20.24 11.45 3.52
N GLY A 185 20.71 10.45 2.77
CA GLY A 185 22.11 10.05 2.70
C GLY A 185 22.51 8.98 3.71
N THR A 186 21.67 8.62 4.69
CA THR A 186 21.92 7.49 5.58
C THR A 186 22.05 6.21 4.76
N ILE A 187 23.08 5.39 5.02
CA ILE A 187 23.22 4.06 4.43
C ILE A 187 22.12 3.18 5.02
N VAL A 188 21.18 2.74 4.17
CA VAL A 188 20.03 1.93 4.56
C VAL A 188 20.15 0.46 4.16
N GLY A 189 21.13 0.16 3.31
CA GLY A 189 21.43 -1.21 2.91
C GLY A 189 22.68 -1.28 2.03
N GLU A 190 23.04 -2.48 1.65
CA GLU A 190 24.13 -2.74 0.71
C GLU A 190 23.76 -3.85 -0.26
N VAL A 191 24.37 -3.84 -1.44
CA VAL A 191 24.26 -4.89 -2.43
C VAL A 191 25.61 -5.59 -2.55
N ARG A 192 25.61 -6.93 -2.41
CA ARG A 192 26.79 -7.78 -2.48
C ARG A 192 26.81 -8.62 -3.75
N ASP A 193 28.00 -8.99 -4.19
CA ASP A 193 28.18 -10.02 -5.21
C ASP A 193 27.98 -11.44 -4.62
N TYR A 194 28.04 -12.46 -5.47
CA TYR A 194 27.90 -13.87 -5.03
C TYR A 194 29.08 -14.39 -4.22
N PHE A 195 30.15 -13.60 -4.07
CA PHE A 195 31.30 -13.91 -3.24
C PHE A 195 31.28 -13.19 -1.88
N GLY A 196 30.23 -12.37 -1.65
CA GLY A 196 30.04 -11.63 -0.40
C GLY A 196 30.71 -10.26 -0.36
N ASN A 197 31.37 -9.81 -1.45
CA ASN A 197 31.95 -8.47 -1.50
C ASN A 197 30.85 -7.42 -1.68
N VAL A 198 30.95 -6.30 -0.95
CA VAL A 198 30.06 -5.16 -1.15
C VAL A 198 30.34 -4.50 -2.49
N VAL A 199 29.35 -4.47 -3.37
CA VAL A 199 29.42 -3.85 -4.69
C VAL A 199 28.98 -2.39 -4.62
N THR A 200 27.94 -2.11 -3.83
CA THR A 200 27.43 -0.74 -3.63
C THR A 200 26.69 -0.64 -2.30
N GLU A 201 26.69 0.56 -1.74
CA GLU A 201 25.80 0.95 -0.63
C GLU A 201 24.57 1.65 -1.18
N LEU A 202 23.42 1.40 -0.57
CA LEU A 202 22.17 2.07 -0.86
C LEU A 202 21.89 3.09 0.23
N THR A 203 21.64 4.33 -0.18
CA THR A 203 21.37 5.44 0.76
C THR A 203 19.93 5.90 0.66
N SER A 204 19.40 6.41 1.76
CA SER A 204 18.08 7.04 1.75
C SER A 204 18.09 8.29 0.83
N PRO A 205 17.16 8.37 -0.14
CA PRO A 205 17.03 9.55 -1.00
C PRO A 205 16.38 10.76 -0.29
N ILE A 206 15.79 10.55 0.88
CA ILE A 206 14.97 11.54 1.63
C ILE A 206 15.12 11.32 3.13
N ASN A 207 14.67 12.31 3.94
CA ASN A 207 14.33 12.08 5.34
C ASN A 207 12.98 11.37 5.43
N GLY A 208 12.81 10.44 6.36
CA GLY A 208 11.53 9.76 6.55
C GLY A 208 11.62 8.42 7.24
N THR A 209 10.52 7.68 7.24
CA THR A 209 10.35 6.39 7.92
C THR A 209 10.44 5.23 6.93
N VAL A 210 11.13 4.15 7.29
CA VAL A 210 11.25 2.93 6.49
C VAL A 210 9.90 2.18 6.52
N MET A 211 9.21 2.16 5.38
CA MET A 211 7.85 1.61 5.23
C MET A 211 7.81 0.19 4.67
N MET A 212 8.85 -0.22 3.91
CA MET A 212 8.93 -1.54 3.29
C MET A 212 10.38 -1.96 3.11
N ILE A 213 10.66 -3.23 3.40
CA ILE A 213 11.96 -3.89 3.15
C ILE A 213 11.71 -5.22 2.46
N ASN A 214 12.44 -5.51 1.39
CA ASN A 214 12.52 -6.85 0.82
C ASN A 214 13.47 -7.72 1.66
N GLU A 215 12.94 -8.82 2.19
CA GLU A 215 13.70 -9.78 3.02
C GLU A 215 14.45 -10.83 2.19
N THR A 216 14.08 -11.01 0.92
CA THR A 216 14.81 -11.91 0.03
C THR A 216 15.97 -11.19 -0.63
N PRO A 217 17.22 -11.72 -0.50
CA PRO A 217 18.41 -11.01 -0.94
C PRO A 217 18.51 -10.66 -2.42
N PRO A 218 18.03 -11.48 -3.40
CA PRO A 218 18.19 -11.15 -4.81
C PRO A 218 17.53 -9.83 -5.19
N VAL A 219 18.28 -8.94 -5.85
CA VAL A 219 17.84 -7.67 -6.39
C VAL A 219 18.44 -7.44 -7.76
N LYS A 220 17.69 -6.85 -8.69
CA LYS A 220 18.17 -6.43 -10.02
C LYS A 220 18.37 -4.92 -10.08
N ALA A 221 19.25 -4.50 -10.98
CA ALA A 221 19.38 -3.08 -11.31
C ALA A 221 18.02 -2.50 -11.72
N GLY A 222 17.65 -1.37 -11.11
CA GLY A 222 16.35 -0.72 -11.30
C GLY A 222 15.23 -1.20 -10.36
N GLU A 223 15.41 -2.30 -9.63
CA GLU A 223 14.45 -2.73 -8.61
C GLU A 223 14.63 -1.94 -7.28
N SER A 224 13.55 -1.84 -6.52
CA SER A 224 13.52 -1.19 -5.21
C SER A 224 13.39 -2.22 -4.10
N PRO A 225 14.49 -2.52 -3.37
CA PRO A 225 14.41 -3.41 -2.21
C PRO A 225 13.87 -2.73 -0.94
N MET A 226 13.68 -1.42 -0.94
CA MET A 226 13.21 -0.66 0.23
C MET A 226 12.41 0.57 -0.20
N THR A 227 11.43 0.95 0.63
CA THR A 227 10.63 2.17 0.44
C THR A 227 10.61 2.99 1.72
N ILE A 228 10.73 4.31 1.58
CA ILE A 228 10.75 5.29 2.68
C ILE A 228 9.58 6.25 2.51
N GLY A 229 8.83 6.50 3.59
CA GLY A 229 7.71 7.43 3.64
C GLY A 229 8.17 8.82 4.07
N ILE A 230 7.73 9.87 3.37
CA ILE A 230 7.94 11.27 3.75
C ILE A 230 6.79 11.66 4.68
N GLU A 231 7.12 11.94 5.92
CA GLU A 231 6.15 12.44 6.89
C GLU A 231 5.73 13.86 6.54
N GLN A 232 4.43 14.13 6.70
CA GLN A 232 3.89 15.47 6.55
C GLN A 232 4.39 16.34 7.72
N GLU A 233 4.94 17.52 7.41
CA GLU A 233 5.28 18.50 8.45
C GLU A 233 3.97 19.05 9.04
N VAL A 234 3.81 18.92 10.35
CA VAL A 234 2.65 19.42 11.12
C VAL A 234 2.81 20.91 11.41
#